data_5b8f8efd61f3ad43f0c3d23b18fc2dc1
#
_entry.id   5b8f8efd61f3ad43f0c3d23b18fc2dc1
#
_cell.length_a   1.000
_cell.length_b   1.000
_cell.length_c   1.000
_cell.angle_alpha   90.00
_cell.angle_beta   90.00
_cell.angle_gamma   90.00
#
_symmetry.space_group_name_H-M   'P 1'
#
loop_
_entity.id
_entity.type
_entity.pdbx_description
1 polymer ?
#
loop_
_entity_poly.entity_id
_entity_poly.type
_entity_poly.pdbx_seq_one_letter_code
_entity_poly.pdbx_strand_id
1 'polypeptide(L)'
;MNRKIFLWALKLIGVLLFVLILSRIDARRLIGELAHANAGLLALSFPLVFLIYFCRTQRWKELVHAAGTILPLRKHWQIMNVGIFLACILPGKIGEMGKAAYLKAAGMRTATALIVTLLDRAIDAACVGLFAVAGVGILFGWQWTAYAMLCLLLALLAAMLLRKRLRFIARYFGQGTLPAVALWTALAWTIHFAWAILLARAVGIETSIPVLVSVLTFAGMLSLLPIAPSGLGTRDAALIFLLAPYGIPAERAVALAFLMFLSIILSGFLGGWYWLKGVR
;
A
#
# COMPACT_ATOMS: atom_id res chain seq x y z
N MET A 1 -29.90 6.22 4.81
CA MET A 1 -28.99 6.86 3.83
C MET A 1 -28.56 5.79 2.83
N ASN A 2 -28.77 6.01 1.54
CA ASN A 2 -28.53 4.99 0.50
C ASN A 2 -27.01 4.70 0.43
N ARG A 3 -26.59 3.44 0.61
CA ARG A 3 -25.16 3.01 0.64
C ARG A 3 -24.36 3.55 -0.57
N LYS A 4 -25.01 3.70 -1.72
CA LYS A 4 -24.40 4.28 -2.93
C LYS A 4 -24.07 5.77 -2.72
N ILE A 5 -25.01 6.55 -2.17
CA ILE A 5 -24.84 7.98 -1.89
C ILE A 5 -23.70 8.21 -0.90
N PHE A 6 -23.62 7.40 0.16
CA PHE A 6 -22.53 7.48 1.13
C PHE A 6 -21.15 7.22 0.51
N LEU A 7 -21.02 6.20 -0.36
CA LEU A 7 -19.76 5.90 -1.04
C LEU A 7 -19.36 6.99 -2.05
N TRP A 8 -20.34 7.62 -2.72
CA TRP A 8 -20.07 8.75 -3.61
C TRP A 8 -19.66 10.01 -2.82
N ALA A 9 -20.31 10.28 -1.68
CA ALA A 9 -19.91 11.39 -0.81
C ALA A 9 -18.50 11.24 -0.29
N LEU A 10 -18.09 10.03 0.15
CA LEU A 10 -16.71 9.75 0.55
C LEU A 10 -15.68 10.01 -0.58
N LYS A 11 -16.00 9.63 -1.81
CA LYS A 11 -15.13 9.91 -2.97
C LYS A 11 -14.99 11.41 -3.23
N LEU A 12 -16.09 12.16 -3.11
CA LEU A 12 -16.08 13.60 -3.29
C LEU A 12 -15.25 14.31 -2.22
N ILE A 13 -15.25 13.83 -0.97
CA ILE A 13 -14.41 14.39 0.11
C ILE A 13 -12.92 14.32 -0.26
N GLY A 14 -12.42 13.19 -0.75
CA GLY A 14 -11.02 13.05 -1.13
C GLY A 14 -10.63 13.93 -2.32
N VAL A 15 -11.49 14.01 -3.33
CA VAL A 15 -11.28 14.91 -4.48
C VAL A 15 -11.32 16.38 -4.02
N LEU A 16 -12.29 16.75 -3.16
CA LEU A 16 -12.40 18.08 -2.61
C LEU A 16 -11.16 18.44 -1.79
N LEU A 17 -10.70 17.52 -0.93
CA LEU A 17 -9.47 17.72 -0.15
C LEU A 17 -8.27 17.94 -1.06
N PHE A 18 -8.14 17.16 -2.13
CA PHE A 18 -7.06 17.34 -3.11
C PHE A 18 -7.14 18.70 -3.81
N VAL A 19 -8.33 19.12 -4.26
CA VAL A 19 -8.56 20.44 -4.87
C VAL A 19 -8.25 21.56 -3.88
N LEU A 20 -8.68 21.44 -2.62
CA LEU A 20 -8.36 22.40 -1.56
C LEU A 20 -6.84 22.50 -1.31
N ILE A 21 -6.14 21.38 -1.29
CA ILE A 21 -4.67 21.38 -1.15
C ILE A 21 -4.05 22.10 -2.34
N LEU A 22 -4.42 21.75 -3.57
CA LEU A 22 -3.88 22.40 -4.77
C LEU A 22 -4.21 23.90 -4.84
N SER A 23 -5.37 24.33 -4.36
CA SER A 23 -5.75 25.76 -4.33
C SER A 23 -4.93 26.57 -3.32
N ARG A 24 -4.29 25.93 -2.34
CA ARG A 24 -3.44 26.56 -1.31
C ARG A 24 -1.95 26.48 -1.64
N ILE A 25 -1.57 25.72 -2.65
CA ILE A 25 -0.19 25.51 -3.08
C ILE A 25 0.11 26.43 -4.27
N ASP A 26 1.30 27.00 -4.27
CA ASP A 26 1.81 27.74 -5.43
C ASP A 26 2.13 26.76 -6.57
N ALA A 27 1.27 26.75 -7.59
CA ALA A 27 1.43 25.87 -8.75
C ALA A 27 2.76 26.07 -9.47
N ARG A 28 3.30 27.31 -9.50
CA ARG A 28 4.61 27.59 -10.12
C ARG A 28 5.73 26.94 -9.32
N ARG A 29 5.68 27.02 -7.98
CA ARG A 29 6.66 26.37 -7.11
C ARG A 29 6.56 24.85 -7.23
N LEU A 30 5.36 24.26 -7.24
CA LEU A 30 5.16 22.84 -7.42
C LEU A 30 5.76 22.34 -8.75
N ILE A 31 5.49 23.05 -9.86
CA ILE A 31 6.07 22.74 -11.17
C ILE A 31 7.60 22.88 -11.12
N GLY A 32 8.11 23.90 -10.43
CA GLY A 32 9.54 24.08 -10.20
C GLY A 32 10.17 22.90 -9.46
N GLU A 33 9.58 22.43 -8.34
CA GLU A 33 10.07 21.27 -7.59
C GLU A 33 10.08 20.00 -8.45
N LEU A 34 9.07 19.80 -9.29
CA LEU A 34 9.01 18.68 -10.22
C LEU A 34 10.03 18.79 -11.35
N ALA A 35 10.26 19.98 -11.88
CA ALA A 35 11.23 20.23 -12.96
C ALA A 35 12.68 20.08 -12.48
N HIS A 36 12.96 20.42 -11.22
CA HIS A 36 14.27 20.28 -10.61
C HIS A 36 14.51 18.90 -9.96
N ALA A 37 13.50 18.01 -9.99
CA ALA A 37 13.64 16.68 -9.42
C ALA A 37 14.77 15.89 -10.11
N ASN A 38 15.56 15.19 -9.33
CA ASN A 38 16.69 14.41 -9.84
C ASN A 38 16.21 13.25 -10.73
N ALA A 39 16.36 13.44 -12.05
CA ALA A 39 15.93 12.47 -13.06
C ALA A 39 16.60 11.08 -12.89
N GLY A 40 17.86 11.03 -12.44
CA GLY A 40 18.57 9.78 -12.19
C GLY A 40 17.93 8.96 -11.06
N LEU A 41 17.56 9.62 -9.95
CA LEU A 41 16.86 8.97 -8.84
C LEU A 41 15.44 8.54 -9.24
N LEU A 42 14.74 9.34 -10.06
CA LEU A 42 13.44 8.97 -10.61
C LEU A 42 13.55 7.74 -11.51
N ALA A 43 14.51 7.72 -12.44
CA ALA A 43 14.75 6.58 -13.32
C ALA A 43 15.10 5.31 -12.52
N LEU A 44 15.90 5.43 -11.45
CA LEU A 44 16.26 4.31 -10.58
C LEU A 44 15.06 3.83 -9.75
N SER A 45 14.15 4.73 -9.33
CA SER A 45 12.99 4.38 -8.51
C SER A 45 11.95 3.58 -9.28
N PHE A 46 11.73 3.86 -10.55
CA PHE A 46 10.63 3.29 -11.34
C PHE A 46 10.68 1.74 -11.47
N PRO A 47 11.84 1.10 -11.78
CA PRO A 47 11.93 -0.36 -11.81
C PRO A 47 11.63 -1.03 -10.47
N LEU A 48 11.88 -0.35 -9.33
CA LEU A 48 11.62 -0.89 -8.01
C LEU A 48 10.12 -1.17 -7.79
N VAL A 49 9.23 -0.43 -8.45
CA VAL A 49 7.78 -0.68 -8.38
C VAL A 49 7.45 -2.09 -8.89
N PHE A 50 8.05 -2.49 -10.01
CA PHE A 50 7.84 -3.82 -10.59
C PHE A 50 8.49 -4.91 -9.72
N LEU A 51 9.62 -4.61 -9.08
CA LEU A 51 10.27 -5.54 -8.15
C LEU A 51 9.41 -5.74 -6.88
N ILE A 52 8.77 -4.69 -6.35
CA ILE A 52 7.78 -4.78 -5.28
C ILE A 52 6.63 -5.71 -5.72
N TYR A 53 6.10 -5.52 -6.93
CA TYR A 53 5.00 -6.34 -7.45
C TYR A 53 5.43 -7.79 -7.64
N PHE A 54 6.66 -8.04 -8.04
CA PHE A 54 7.22 -9.39 -8.14
C PHE A 54 7.29 -10.07 -6.76
N CYS A 55 7.84 -9.41 -5.74
CA CYS A 55 7.89 -9.95 -4.38
C CYS A 55 6.49 -10.24 -3.84
N ARG A 56 5.54 -9.32 -4.06
CA ARG A 56 4.12 -9.52 -3.68
C ARG A 56 3.48 -10.67 -4.45
N THR A 57 3.84 -10.87 -5.73
CA THR A 57 3.36 -12.00 -6.54
C THR A 57 3.89 -13.32 -6.00
N GLN A 58 5.15 -13.38 -5.60
CA GLN A 58 5.73 -14.58 -5.00
C GLN A 58 5.06 -14.93 -3.67
N ARG A 59 4.89 -13.94 -2.77
CA ARG A 59 4.11 -14.13 -1.54
C ARG A 59 2.69 -14.64 -1.82
N TRP A 60 1.99 -14.02 -2.76
CA TRP A 60 0.66 -14.42 -3.19
C TRP A 60 0.63 -15.86 -3.72
N LYS A 61 1.64 -16.24 -4.52
CA LYS A 61 1.80 -17.60 -5.03
C LYS A 61 1.88 -18.61 -3.88
N GLU A 62 2.70 -18.36 -2.85
CA GLU A 62 2.84 -19.25 -1.69
C GLU A 62 1.49 -19.45 -0.98
N LEU A 63 0.72 -18.40 -0.76
CA LEU A 63 -0.61 -18.48 -0.13
C LEU A 63 -1.62 -19.27 -0.99
N VAL A 64 -1.61 -19.07 -2.31
CA VAL A 64 -2.50 -19.78 -3.24
C VAL A 64 -2.13 -21.27 -3.31
N HIS A 65 -0.84 -21.59 -3.33
CA HIS A 65 -0.36 -22.98 -3.33
C HIS A 65 -0.71 -23.69 -2.02
N ALA A 66 -0.53 -23.03 -0.88
CA ALA A 66 -0.96 -23.56 0.43
C ALA A 66 -2.48 -23.78 0.52
N ALA A 67 -3.26 -23.06 -0.29
CA ALA A 67 -4.70 -23.27 -0.44
C ALA A 67 -5.07 -24.43 -1.39
N GLY A 68 -4.07 -25.14 -1.95
CA GLY A 68 -4.27 -26.32 -2.80
C GLY A 68 -4.49 -26.00 -4.29
N THR A 69 -4.22 -24.77 -4.74
CA THR A 69 -4.35 -24.42 -6.17
C THR A 69 -2.98 -24.08 -6.75
N ILE A 70 -2.53 -24.88 -7.71
CA ILE A 70 -1.24 -24.69 -8.39
C ILE A 70 -1.49 -23.98 -9.71
N LEU A 71 -0.91 -22.78 -9.86
CA LEU A 71 -0.94 -21.98 -11.08
C LEU A 71 0.50 -21.65 -11.50
N PRO A 72 0.76 -21.45 -12.80
CA PRO A 72 2.06 -20.98 -13.27
C PRO A 72 2.32 -19.55 -12.77
N LEU A 73 3.59 -19.20 -12.53
CA LEU A 73 4.01 -17.88 -12.04
C LEU A 73 3.47 -16.73 -12.92
N ARG A 74 3.47 -16.93 -14.25
CA ARG A 74 2.90 -15.97 -15.20
C ARG A 74 1.45 -15.61 -14.86
N LYS A 75 0.63 -16.58 -14.50
CA LYS A 75 -0.78 -16.37 -14.14
C LYS A 75 -0.92 -15.63 -12.81
N HIS A 76 -0.11 -15.97 -11.82
CA HIS A 76 -0.03 -15.20 -10.57
C HIS A 76 0.35 -13.74 -10.81
N TRP A 77 1.36 -13.50 -11.66
CA TRP A 77 1.78 -12.16 -12.04
C TRP A 77 0.66 -11.37 -12.72
N GLN A 78 -0.06 -11.97 -13.66
CA GLN A 78 -1.19 -11.32 -14.34
C GLN A 78 -2.31 -10.97 -13.35
N ILE A 79 -2.72 -11.92 -12.48
CA ILE A 79 -3.76 -11.70 -11.46
C ILE A 79 -3.35 -10.59 -10.48
N MET A 80 -2.08 -10.57 -10.04
CA MET A 80 -1.57 -9.54 -9.15
C MET A 80 -1.66 -8.16 -9.79
N ASN A 81 -1.17 -8.01 -11.03
CA ASN A 81 -1.19 -6.73 -11.72
C ASN A 81 -2.63 -6.25 -12.01
N VAL A 82 -3.55 -7.15 -12.38
CA VAL A 82 -4.97 -6.81 -12.52
C VAL A 82 -5.54 -6.31 -11.18
N GLY A 83 -5.21 -6.95 -10.07
CA GLY A 83 -5.62 -6.50 -8.73
C GLY A 83 -5.12 -5.09 -8.42
N ILE A 84 -3.87 -4.77 -8.77
CA ILE A 84 -3.26 -3.45 -8.61
C ILE A 84 -3.98 -2.42 -9.49
N PHE A 85 -4.22 -2.72 -10.76
CA PHE A 85 -4.97 -1.86 -11.66
C PHE A 85 -6.38 -1.54 -11.12
N LEU A 86 -7.11 -2.55 -10.69
CA LEU A 86 -8.43 -2.36 -10.08
C LEU A 86 -8.37 -1.53 -8.79
N ALA A 87 -7.30 -1.65 -8.01
CA ALA A 87 -7.08 -0.83 -6.82
C ALA A 87 -6.76 0.64 -7.14
N CYS A 88 -6.22 0.94 -8.34
CA CYS A 88 -6.04 2.31 -8.80
C CYS A 88 -7.38 2.99 -9.11
N ILE A 89 -8.36 2.23 -9.62
CA ILE A 89 -9.67 2.74 -10.03
C ILE A 89 -10.66 2.78 -8.86
N LEU A 90 -10.63 1.76 -7.99
CA LEU A 90 -11.57 1.60 -6.88
C LEU A 90 -11.00 2.19 -5.58
N PRO A 91 -11.82 2.91 -4.78
CA PRO A 91 -11.37 3.52 -3.54
C PRO A 91 -10.98 2.47 -2.50
N GLY A 92 -10.07 2.84 -1.57
CA GLY A 92 -9.68 2.01 -0.43
C GLY A 92 -9.01 0.69 -0.80
N LYS A 93 -8.42 0.60 -2.01
CA LYS A 93 -7.78 -0.62 -2.54
C LYS A 93 -8.70 -1.87 -2.59
N ILE A 94 -10.02 -1.67 -2.53
CA ILE A 94 -11.02 -2.76 -2.62
C ILE A 94 -10.85 -3.53 -3.94
N GLY A 95 -10.34 -2.89 -4.98
CA GLY A 95 -10.07 -3.51 -6.28
C GLY A 95 -9.16 -4.73 -6.20
N GLU A 96 -8.25 -4.79 -5.22
CA GLU A 96 -7.42 -5.98 -5.01
C GLU A 96 -8.23 -7.24 -4.62
N MET A 97 -9.44 -7.07 -4.08
CA MET A 97 -10.37 -8.20 -3.85
C MET A 97 -10.82 -8.87 -5.15
N GLY A 98 -10.70 -8.17 -6.29
CA GLY A 98 -10.95 -8.74 -7.61
C GLY A 98 -10.08 -9.97 -7.93
N LYS A 99 -8.91 -10.11 -7.28
CA LYS A 99 -8.06 -11.31 -7.39
C LYS A 99 -8.82 -12.61 -7.05
N ALA A 100 -9.76 -12.55 -6.09
CA ALA A 100 -10.56 -13.72 -5.70
C ALA A 100 -11.44 -14.25 -6.85
N ALA A 101 -11.94 -13.38 -7.74
CA ALA A 101 -12.73 -13.79 -8.88
C ALA A 101 -11.89 -14.63 -9.88
N TYR A 102 -10.63 -14.26 -10.08
CA TYR A 102 -9.71 -15.02 -10.95
C TYR A 102 -9.32 -16.36 -10.34
N LEU A 103 -9.14 -16.45 -9.01
CA LEU A 103 -8.93 -17.73 -8.33
C LEU A 103 -10.15 -18.65 -8.43
N LYS A 104 -11.37 -18.08 -8.30
CA LYS A 104 -12.60 -18.82 -8.52
C LYS A 104 -12.68 -19.36 -9.95
N ALA A 105 -12.35 -18.54 -10.94
CA ALA A 105 -12.31 -18.96 -12.36
C ALA A 105 -11.26 -20.04 -12.62
N ALA A 106 -10.21 -20.09 -11.80
CA ALA A 106 -9.20 -21.15 -11.82
C ALA A 106 -9.58 -22.42 -11.03
N GLY A 107 -10.86 -22.55 -10.59
CA GLY A 107 -11.38 -23.73 -9.92
C GLY A 107 -11.33 -23.70 -8.38
N MET A 108 -10.81 -22.63 -7.77
CA MET A 108 -10.79 -22.48 -6.31
C MET A 108 -12.20 -22.18 -5.77
N ARG A 109 -12.57 -22.80 -4.63
CA ARG A 109 -13.82 -22.47 -3.94
C ARG A 109 -13.87 -20.99 -3.57
N THR A 110 -14.99 -20.32 -3.80
CA THR A 110 -15.15 -18.86 -3.58
C THR A 110 -14.72 -18.44 -2.16
N ALA A 111 -15.12 -19.18 -1.13
CA ALA A 111 -14.74 -18.87 0.25
C ALA A 111 -13.22 -18.93 0.44
N THR A 112 -12.55 -19.95 -0.11
CA THR A 112 -11.08 -20.10 -0.05
C THR A 112 -10.37 -18.97 -0.80
N ALA A 113 -10.85 -18.60 -1.99
CA ALA A 113 -10.31 -17.50 -2.78
C ALA A 113 -10.40 -16.16 -2.03
N LEU A 114 -11.52 -15.89 -1.37
CA LEU A 114 -11.69 -14.71 -0.53
C LEU A 114 -10.77 -14.73 0.69
N ILE A 115 -10.65 -15.86 1.39
CA ILE A 115 -9.77 -16.01 2.56
C ILE A 115 -8.31 -15.73 2.16
N VAL A 116 -7.81 -16.35 1.09
CA VAL A 116 -6.43 -16.13 0.62
C VAL A 116 -6.20 -14.67 0.27
N THR A 117 -7.16 -14.02 -0.39
CA THR A 117 -7.05 -12.59 -0.75
C THR A 117 -7.06 -11.70 0.49
N LEU A 118 -7.90 -12.01 1.48
CA LEU A 118 -7.93 -11.29 2.75
C LEU A 118 -6.66 -11.50 3.58
N LEU A 119 -6.11 -12.73 3.59
CA LEU A 119 -4.84 -13.02 4.26
C LEU A 119 -3.68 -12.20 3.66
N ASP A 120 -3.60 -12.12 2.33
CA ASP A 120 -2.60 -11.28 1.67
C ASP A 120 -2.70 -9.80 2.12
N ARG A 121 -3.91 -9.27 2.30
CA ARG A 121 -4.14 -7.91 2.82
C ARG A 121 -3.84 -7.78 4.31
N ALA A 122 -4.21 -8.79 5.10
CA ALA A 122 -3.95 -8.80 6.53
C ALA A 122 -2.44 -8.80 6.85
N ILE A 123 -1.63 -9.51 6.05
CA ILE A 123 -0.17 -9.51 6.16
C ILE A 123 0.38 -8.09 5.90
N ASP A 124 -0.07 -7.41 4.84
CA ASP A 124 0.35 -6.03 4.58
C ASP A 124 -0.07 -5.09 5.71
N ALA A 125 -1.31 -5.22 6.21
CA ALA A 125 -1.80 -4.40 7.31
C ALA A 125 -1.02 -4.63 8.61
N ALA A 126 -0.66 -5.88 8.91
CA ALA A 126 0.17 -6.22 10.06
C ALA A 126 1.57 -5.59 9.97
N CYS A 127 2.22 -5.65 8.80
CA CYS A 127 3.50 -5.00 8.58
C CYS A 127 3.42 -3.49 8.75
N VAL A 128 2.42 -2.84 8.15
CA VAL A 128 2.19 -1.39 8.31
C VAL A 128 1.96 -1.05 9.78
N GLY A 129 1.18 -1.87 10.51
CA GLY A 129 0.96 -1.69 11.93
C GLY A 129 2.24 -1.75 12.76
N LEU A 130 3.14 -2.69 12.46
CA LEU A 130 4.45 -2.79 13.14
C LEU A 130 5.32 -1.56 12.88
N PHE A 131 5.41 -1.11 11.62
CA PHE A 131 6.14 0.13 11.28
C PHE A 131 5.49 1.37 11.90
N ALA A 132 4.16 1.40 12.03
CA ALA A 132 3.45 2.51 12.66
C ALA A 132 3.76 2.59 14.16
N VAL A 133 3.83 1.47 14.89
CA VAL A 133 4.22 1.47 16.31
C VAL A 133 5.61 2.07 16.48
N ALA A 134 6.60 1.65 15.68
CA ALA A 134 7.94 2.24 15.69
C ALA A 134 7.90 3.73 15.30
N GLY A 135 7.13 4.07 14.28
CA GLY A 135 6.98 5.44 13.77
C GLY A 135 6.33 6.40 14.76
N VAL A 136 5.41 5.94 15.61
CA VAL A 136 4.83 6.76 16.68
C VAL A 136 5.93 7.30 17.62
N GLY A 137 6.87 6.45 18.03
CA GLY A 137 7.97 6.86 18.90
C GLY A 137 8.90 7.90 18.25
N ILE A 138 9.14 7.74 16.95
CA ILE A 138 10.03 8.64 16.19
C ILE A 138 9.37 10.02 15.96
N LEU A 139 8.07 10.05 15.65
CA LEU A 139 7.37 11.27 15.27
C LEU A 139 6.74 12.01 16.46
N PHE A 140 6.24 11.28 17.47
CA PHE A 140 5.43 11.83 18.54
C PHE A 140 6.03 11.65 19.94
N GLY A 141 7.11 10.86 20.06
CA GLY A 141 7.80 10.61 21.31
C GLY A 141 7.41 9.28 21.98
N TRP A 142 8.29 8.83 22.90
CA TRP A 142 8.22 7.50 23.50
C TRP A 142 6.95 7.21 24.30
N GLN A 143 6.35 8.21 24.92
CA GLN A 143 5.10 8.09 25.66
C GLN A 143 3.95 7.60 24.76
N TRP A 144 3.87 8.08 23.54
CA TRP A 144 2.88 7.64 22.57
C TRP A 144 3.17 6.22 22.06
N THR A 145 4.45 5.82 22.04
CA THR A 145 4.85 4.44 21.73
C THR A 145 4.27 3.46 22.75
N ALA A 146 4.23 3.82 24.04
CA ALA A 146 3.64 2.97 25.06
C ALA A 146 2.15 2.68 24.80
N TYR A 147 1.37 3.69 24.40
CA TYR A 147 -0.03 3.49 23.99
C TYR A 147 -0.15 2.65 22.72
N ALA A 148 0.69 2.88 21.71
CA ALA A 148 0.69 2.08 20.49
C ALA A 148 1.07 0.60 20.77
N MET A 149 2.04 0.36 21.65
CA MET A 149 2.41 -0.97 22.13
C MET A 149 1.26 -1.64 22.88
N LEU A 150 0.57 -0.91 23.76
CA LEU A 150 -0.60 -1.42 24.46
C LEU A 150 -1.70 -1.83 23.48
N CYS A 151 -2.01 -1.01 22.47
CA CYS A 151 -2.97 -1.35 21.42
C CYS A 151 -2.55 -2.62 20.65
N LEU A 152 -1.26 -2.76 20.33
CA LEU A 152 -0.74 -3.96 19.67
C LEU A 152 -0.88 -5.20 20.55
N LEU A 153 -0.54 -5.09 21.85
CA LEU A 153 -0.69 -6.18 22.82
C LEU A 153 -2.16 -6.61 22.98
N LEU A 154 -3.07 -5.64 23.06
CA LEU A 154 -4.51 -5.94 23.11
C LEU A 154 -5.00 -6.63 21.83
N ALA A 155 -4.52 -6.21 20.65
CA ALA A 155 -4.84 -6.86 19.38
C ALA A 155 -4.29 -8.30 19.32
N LEU A 156 -3.07 -8.53 19.80
CA LEU A 156 -2.47 -9.87 19.91
C LEU A 156 -3.24 -10.75 20.91
N LEU A 157 -3.62 -10.21 22.06
CA LEU A 157 -4.45 -10.91 23.05
C LEU A 157 -5.80 -11.30 22.46
N ALA A 158 -6.47 -10.38 21.76
CA ALA A 158 -7.72 -10.67 21.07
C ALA A 158 -7.54 -11.78 20.01
N ALA A 159 -6.46 -11.74 19.23
CA ALA A 159 -6.12 -12.81 18.28
C ALA A 159 -5.87 -14.16 18.97
N MET A 160 -5.20 -14.16 20.14
CA MET A 160 -5.00 -15.35 20.96
C MET A 160 -6.31 -15.89 21.51
N LEU A 161 -7.21 -15.06 21.99
CA LEU A 161 -8.54 -15.48 22.48
C LEU A 161 -9.38 -16.06 21.33
N LEU A 162 -9.27 -15.48 20.15
CA LEU A 162 -9.96 -15.94 18.94
C LEU A 162 -9.24 -17.12 18.22
N ARG A 163 -8.10 -17.60 18.75
CA ARG A 163 -7.26 -18.62 18.09
C ARG A 163 -8.03 -19.89 17.69
N LYS A 164 -9.01 -20.30 18.52
CA LYS A 164 -9.82 -21.50 18.21
C LYS A 164 -10.68 -21.25 16.96
N ARG A 165 -11.24 -20.06 16.80
CA ARG A 165 -12.03 -19.67 15.62
C ARG A 165 -11.15 -19.44 14.40
N LEU A 166 -9.88 -19.03 14.61
CA LEU A 166 -8.91 -18.75 13.55
C LEU A 166 -8.05 -19.95 13.15
N ARG A 167 -8.24 -21.13 13.77
CA ARG A 167 -7.48 -22.36 13.44
C ARG A 167 -7.52 -22.72 11.95
N PHE A 168 -8.62 -22.40 11.26
CA PHE A 168 -8.71 -22.66 9.82
C PHE A 168 -7.69 -21.85 9.01
N ILE A 169 -7.18 -20.73 9.54
CA ILE A 169 -6.14 -19.91 8.92
C ILE A 169 -4.78 -20.59 9.02
N ALA A 170 -4.51 -21.31 10.12
CA ALA A 170 -3.23 -21.95 10.36
C ALA A 170 -2.84 -22.96 9.26
N ARG A 171 -3.83 -23.57 8.59
CA ARG A 171 -3.59 -24.48 7.46
C ARG A 171 -2.89 -23.83 6.26
N TYR A 172 -3.01 -22.48 6.12
CA TYR A 172 -2.35 -21.73 5.05
C TYR A 172 -0.89 -21.38 5.38
N PHE A 173 -0.44 -21.70 6.59
CA PHE A 173 0.91 -21.44 7.09
C PHE A 173 1.61 -22.74 7.52
N GLY A 174 1.48 -23.80 6.72
CA GLY A 174 2.17 -25.07 6.93
C GLY A 174 3.70 -24.94 6.86
N GLN A 175 4.39 -26.06 7.08
CA GLN A 175 5.85 -26.11 7.01
C GLN A 175 6.35 -25.60 5.65
N GLY A 176 7.23 -24.59 5.68
CA GLY A 176 7.78 -23.94 4.48
C GLY A 176 7.01 -22.73 3.97
N THR A 177 5.67 -22.65 4.14
CA THR A 177 4.89 -21.50 3.65
C THR A 177 5.15 -20.23 4.48
N LEU A 178 5.18 -20.34 5.81
CA LEU A 178 5.38 -19.20 6.69
C LEU A 178 6.71 -18.48 6.45
N PRO A 179 7.88 -19.16 6.43
CA PRO A 179 9.15 -18.50 6.16
C PRO A 179 9.22 -17.90 4.75
N ALA A 180 8.65 -18.54 3.74
CA ALA A 180 8.60 -17.98 2.38
C ALA A 180 7.74 -16.71 2.33
N VAL A 181 6.55 -16.72 2.93
CA VAL A 181 5.68 -15.55 3.04
C VAL A 181 6.36 -14.41 3.80
N ALA A 182 7.04 -14.72 4.91
CA ALA A 182 7.78 -13.73 5.70
C ALA A 182 8.91 -13.10 4.89
N LEU A 183 9.72 -13.91 4.19
CA LEU A 183 10.81 -13.46 3.33
C LEU A 183 10.30 -12.50 2.24
N TRP A 184 9.32 -12.95 1.45
CA TRP A 184 8.77 -12.13 0.37
C TRP A 184 8.10 -10.85 0.87
N THR A 185 7.51 -10.89 2.07
CA THR A 185 6.95 -9.70 2.71
C THR A 185 8.04 -8.73 3.12
N ALA A 186 9.10 -9.21 3.79
CA ALA A 186 10.24 -8.38 4.19
C ALA A 186 10.90 -7.72 2.98
N LEU A 187 11.17 -8.49 1.92
CA LEU A 187 11.73 -7.96 0.68
C LEU A 187 10.82 -6.91 0.04
N ALA A 188 9.50 -7.18 -0.06
CA ALA A 188 8.56 -6.24 -0.66
C ALA A 188 8.53 -4.90 0.10
N TRP A 189 8.54 -4.91 1.44
CA TRP A 189 8.52 -3.70 2.25
C TRP A 189 9.87 -2.96 2.25
N THR A 190 11.00 -3.68 2.27
CA THR A 190 12.33 -3.07 2.15
C THR A 190 12.45 -2.32 0.81
N ILE A 191 12.07 -2.97 -0.29
CA ILE A 191 12.09 -2.35 -1.62
C ILE A 191 11.08 -1.20 -1.71
N HIS A 192 9.91 -1.33 -1.08
CA HIS A 192 8.91 -0.26 -1.03
C HIS A 192 9.44 1.00 -0.34
N PHE A 193 10.10 0.87 0.80
CA PHE A 193 10.71 2.02 1.47
C PHE A 193 11.89 2.57 0.66
N ALA A 194 12.73 1.72 0.07
CA ALA A 194 13.80 2.17 -0.81
C ALA A 194 13.25 2.99 -1.99
N TRP A 195 12.20 2.51 -2.67
CA TRP A 195 11.49 3.24 -3.72
C TRP A 195 10.98 4.60 -3.24
N ALA A 196 10.28 4.64 -2.11
CA ALA A 196 9.67 5.86 -1.60
C ALA A 196 10.74 6.88 -1.10
N ILE A 197 11.84 6.39 -0.51
CA ILE A 197 12.99 7.22 -0.11
C ILE A 197 13.68 7.79 -1.35
N LEU A 198 13.89 7.02 -2.41
CA LEU A 198 14.46 7.54 -3.65
C LEU A 198 13.60 8.66 -4.25
N LEU A 199 12.28 8.51 -4.25
CA LEU A 199 11.36 9.57 -4.70
C LEU A 199 11.46 10.81 -3.80
N ALA A 200 11.54 10.64 -2.47
CA ALA A 200 11.71 11.74 -1.53
C ALA A 200 13.04 12.49 -1.78
N ARG A 201 14.13 11.74 -1.96
CA ARG A 201 15.44 12.32 -2.30
C ARG A 201 15.45 13.00 -3.66
N ALA A 202 14.72 12.45 -4.64
CA ALA A 202 14.60 13.04 -5.97
C ALA A 202 14.00 14.46 -5.94
N VAL A 203 13.09 14.74 -5.03
CA VAL A 203 12.51 16.08 -4.82
C VAL A 203 13.21 16.86 -3.70
N GLY A 204 14.41 16.45 -3.28
CA GLY A 204 15.23 17.19 -2.31
C GLY A 204 14.70 17.15 -0.86
N ILE A 205 13.96 16.13 -0.47
CA ILE A 205 13.56 15.94 0.94
C ILE A 205 14.72 15.28 1.68
N GLU A 206 15.42 16.06 2.50
CA GLU A 206 16.61 15.65 3.26
C GLU A 206 16.28 15.53 4.74
N THR A 207 15.61 14.45 5.11
CA THR A 207 15.39 14.07 6.52
C THR A 207 16.05 12.73 6.81
N SER A 208 16.14 12.34 8.08
CA SER A 208 16.68 11.03 8.45
C SER A 208 15.79 9.89 7.92
N ILE A 209 16.41 8.75 7.58
CA ILE A 209 15.68 7.58 7.07
C ILE A 209 14.58 7.11 8.02
N PRO A 210 14.79 7.01 9.36
CA PRO A 210 13.73 6.61 10.28
C PRO A 210 12.52 7.54 10.23
N VAL A 211 12.74 8.86 10.14
CA VAL A 211 11.67 9.86 10.00
C VAL A 211 10.92 9.65 8.69
N LEU A 212 11.61 9.52 7.55
CA LEU A 212 10.97 9.26 6.25
C LEU A 212 10.14 7.97 6.27
N VAL A 213 10.69 6.87 6.78
CA VAL A 213 9.96 5.58 6.90
C VAL A 213 8.69 5.76 7.73
N SER A 214 8.79 6.48 8.86
CA SER A 214 7.64 6.75 9.73
C SER A 214 6.58 7.58 9.02
N VAL A 215 6.96 8.70 8.41
CA VAL A 215 6.07 9.59 7.65
C VAL A 215 5.38 8.84 6.52
N LEU A 216 6.15 8.08 5.72
CA LEU A 216 5.62 7.29 4.60
C LEU A 216 4.67 6.17 5.07
N THR A 217 4.93 5.59 6.25
CA THR A 217 4.03 4.59 6.87
C THR A 217 2.68 5.21 7.21
N PHE A 218 2.66 6.34 7.91
CA PHE A 218 1.42 7.03 8.28
C PHE A 218 0.66 7.56 7.05
N ALA A 219 1.37 8.17 6.09
CA ALA A 219 0.79 8.60 4.83
C ALA A 219 0.18 7.41 4.05
N GLY A 220 0.85 6.25 4.07
CA GLY A 220 0.35 5.00 3.52
C GLY A 220 -0.91 4.49 4.22
N MET A 221 -0.97 4.53 5.56
CA MET A 221 -2.16 4.16 6.34
C MET A 221 -3.36 5.04 5.99
N LEU A 222 -3.18 6.35 5.94
CA LEU A 222 -4.25 7.29 5.58
C LEU A 222 -4.74 7.08 4.14
N SER A 223 -3.86 6.60 3.25
CA SER A 223 -4.24 6.21 1.88
C SER A 223 -5.13 4.97 1.80
N LEU A 224 -5.22 4.16 2.87
CA LEU A 224 -6.12 3.00 2.95
C LEU A 224 -7.55 3.39 3.25
N LEU A 225 -7.77 4.58 3.79
CA LEU A 225 -9.12 5.09 4.03
C LEU A 225 -9.87 5.18 2.70
N PRO A 226 -11.11 4.68 2.62
CA PRO A 226 -11.89 4.65 1.38
C PRO A 226 -12.47 6.04 1.00
N ILE A 227 -11.67 7.10 1.23
CA ILE A 227 -12.07 8.50 1.01
C ILE A 227 -11.75 8.93 -0.43
N ALA A 228 -10.62 8.43 -1.00
CA ALA A 228 -10.23 8.80 -2.35
C ALA A 228 -9.54 7.64 -3.09
N PRO A 229 -9.62 7.62 -4.44
CA PRO A 229 -8.86 6.67 -5.24
C PRO A 229 -7.34 6.85 -4.99
N SER A 230 -6.64 5.75 -4.76
CA SER A 230 -5.17 5.72 -4.55
C SER A 230 -4.63 6.67 -3.48
N GLY A 231 -5.49 7.15 -2.55
CA GLY A 231 -5.08 8.06 -1.46
C GLY A 231 -4.86 9.51 -1.89
N LEU A 232 -5.38 9.95 -3.03
CA LEU A 232 -5.37 11.35 -3.47
C LEU A 232 -5.98 12.25 -2.37
N GLY A 233 -5.32 13.35 -2.05
CA GLY A 233 -5.72 14.28 -1.00
C GLY A 233 -5.37 13.80 0.41
N THR A 234 -5.68 12.56 0.79
CA THR A 234 -5.40 12.05 2.14
C THR A 234 -3.91 11.81 2.38
N ARG A 235 -3.21 11.24 1.40
CA ARG A 235 -1.76 11.08 1.45
C ARG A 235 -1.04 12.42 1.38
N ASP A 236 -1.52 13.32 0.51
CA ASP A 236 -0.96 14.65 0.32
C ASP A 236 -1.03 15.44 1.64
N ALA A 237 -2.21 15.48 2.28
CA ALA A 237 -2.40 16.12 3.57
C ALA A 237 -1.49 15.52 4.67
N ALA A 238 -1.37 14.19 4.69
CA ALA A 238 -0.50 13.51 5.65
C ALA A 238 0.97 13.88 5.46
N LEU A 239 1.47 13.89 4.22
CA LEU A 239 2.85 14.24 3.93
C LEU A 239 3.14 15.71 4.27
N ILE A 240 2.24 16.64 3.92
CA ILE A 240 2.37 18.06 4.29
C ILE A 240 2.46 18.20 5.80
N PHE A 241 1.51 17.63 6.54
CA PHE A 241 1.44 17.76 8.00
C PHE A 241 2.64 17.13 8.71
N LEU A 242 3.04 15.93 8.31
CA LEU A 242 4.09 15.18 8.99
C LEU A 242 5.51 15.62 8.60
N LEU A 243 5.70 16.27 7.45
CA LEU A 243 6.98 16.81 7.01
C LEU A 243 7.20 18.26 7.43
N ALA A 244 6.12 19.02 7.74
CA ALA A 244 6.20 20.41 8.15
C ALA A 244 7.13 20.66 9.37
N PRO A 245 7.13 19.82 10.44
CA PRO A 245 8.05 20.01 11.58
C PRO A 245 9.54 19.89 11.22
N TYR A 246 9.85 19.30 10.06
CA TYR A 246 11.22 19.12 9.55
C TYR A 246 11.61 20.22 8.53
N GLY A 247 10.82 21.29 8.45
CA GLY A 247 11.09 22.43 7.54
C GLY A 247 10.87 22.14 6.05
N ILE A 248 10.17 21.06 5.71
CA ILE A 248 9.90 20.70 4.31
C ILE A 248 8.68 21.48 3.80
N PRO A 249 8.82 22.26 2.70
CA PRO A 249 7.73 22.99 2.09
C PRO A 249 6.58 22.10 1.63
N ALA A 250 5.34 22.61 1.70
CA ALA A 250 4.15 21.87 1.29
C ALA A 250 4.21 21.47 -0.20
N GLU A 251 4.76 22.31 -1.06
CA GLU A 251 4.95 22.05 -2.49
C GLU A 251 5.82 20.82 -2.73
N ARG A 252 6.89 20.65 -1.94
CA ARG A 252 7.80 19.50 -2.03
C ARG A 252 7.15 18.22 -1.51
N ALA A 253 6.36 18.30 -0.44
CA ALA A 253 5.56 17.18 0.05
C ALA A 253 4.52 16.71 -0.98
N VAL A 254 3.85 17.66 -1.66
CA VAL A 254 2.90 17.35 -2.74
C VAL A 254 3.60 16.82 -3.99
N ALA A 255 4.77 17.35 -4.34
CA ALA A 255 5.58 16.79 -5.43
C ALA A 255 5.92 15.31 -5.19
N LEU A 256 6.33 14.95 -3.96
CA LEU A 256 6.53 13.56 -3.58
C LEU A 256 5.25 12.72 -3.73
N ALA A 257 4.12 13.21 -3.20
CA ALA A 257 2.83 12.50 -3.30
C ALA A 257 2.42 12.28 -4.76
N PHE A 258 2.62 13.29 -5.61
CA PHE A 258 2.33 13.22 -7.03
C PHE A 258 3.21 12.19 -7.75
N LEU A 259 4.52 12.17 -7.50
CA LEU A 259 5.43 11.20 -8.08
C LEU A 259 5.10 9.76 -7.65
N MET A 260 4.75 9.56 -6.38
CA MET A 260 4.26 8.27 -5.89
C MET A 260 2.98 7.84 -6.61
N PHE A 261 2.02 8.76 -6.76
CA PHE A 261 0.77 8.50 -7.47
C PHE A 261 1.03 8.17 -8.95
N LEU A 262 1.85 8.97 -9.64
CA LEU A 262 2.21 8.78 -11.04
C LEU A 262 2.88 7.42 -11.25
N SER A 263 3.83 7.02 -10.39
CA SER A 263 4.50 5.73 -10.46
C SER A 263 3.51 4.56 -10.35
N ILE A 264 2.53 4.66 -9.44
CA ILE A 264 1.50 3.63 -9.25
C ILE A 264 0.56 3.56 -10.46
N ILE A 265 0.14 4.70 -11.01
CA ILE A 265 -0.74 4.75 -12.18
C ILE A 265 -0.02 4.18 -13.41
N LEU A 266 1.21 4.64 -13.69
CA LEU A 266 1.99 4.17 -14.83
C LEU A 266 2.24 2.65 -14.77
N SER A 267 2.61 2.15 -13.59
CA SER A 267 2.77 0.70 -13.39
C SER A 267 1.45 -0.07 -13.48
N GLY A 268 0.35 0.56 -13.10
CA GLY A 268 -1.00 -0.01 -13.17
C GLY A 268 -1.49 -0.28 -14.60
N PHE A 269 -0.99 0.43 -15.61
CA PHE A 269 -1.34 0.18 -17.02
C PHE A 269 -1.05 -1.25 -17.48
N LEU A 270 0.01 -1.87 -16.95
CA LEU A 270 0.30 -3.27 -17.21
C LEU A 270 -0.85 -4.18 -16.76
N GLY A 271 -1.43 -3.89 -15.59
CA GLY A 271 -2.59 -4.61 -15.08
C GLY A 271 -3.85 -4.37 -15.93
N GLY A 272 -4.06 -3.15 -16.40
CA GLY A 272 -5.14 -2.80 -17.33
C GLY A 272 -5.03 -3.57 -18.65
N TRP A 273 -3.82 -3.71 -19.18
CA TRP A 273 -3.55 -4.50 -20.37
C TRP A 273 -3.93 -5.99 -20.17
N TYR A 274 -3.53 -6.61 -19.03
CA TYR A 274 -3.93 -7.99 -18.74
C TYR A 274 -5.43 -8.13 -18.49
N TRP A 275 -6.07 -7.11 -17.91
CA TRP A 275 -7.51 -7.11 -17.69
C TRP A 275 -8.29 -7.11 -19.00
N LEU A 276 -7.87 -6.30 -20.00
CA LEU A 276 -8.50 -6.23 -21.33
C LEU A 276 -8.25 -7.50 -22.16
N LYS A 277 -7.05 -8.07 -22.11
CA LYS A 277 -6.70 -9.31 -22.88
C LYS A 277 -7.21 -10.60 -22.23
N GLY A 278 -7.67 -10.53 -21.00
CA GLY A 278 -7.97 -11.69 -20.17
C GLY A 278 -6.70 -12.31 -19.58
N VAL A 279 -6.81 -12.86 -18.38
CA VAL A 279 -5.73 -13.60 -17.70
C VAL A 279 -5.61 -14.99 -18.34
N ARG A 280 -4.49 -15.28 -18.98
CA ARG A 280 -4.21 -16.54 -19.69
C ARG A 280 -3.17 -17.40 -18.99
#